data_8442d07343c18b79fff5c7b1ac2e36c0
#
_entry.id   8442d07343c18b79fff5c7b1ac2e36c0
#
_cell.length_a   1.000
_cell.length_b   1.000
_cell.length_c   1.000
_cell.angle_alpha   90.00
_cell.angle_beta   90.00
_cell.angle_gamma   90.00
#
_symmetry.space_group_name_H-M   'P 1'
#
loop_
_entity.id
_entity.type
_entity.pdbx_description
1 polymer ?
#
loop_
_entity_poly.entity_id
_entity_poly.type
_entity_poly.pdbx_seq_one_letter_code
_entity_poly.pdbx_strand_id
1 'polypeptide(L)'
;MTTIRATVRGTARRSAGVVAAALVVGLAIWALARLLGVDLIVGKGPDATTVGAVDVLVTVVLAGLAAWMVQRFLARRGAAGWWPFAGSTALAISIIGPTWLADGMASVVLIGMHLAVGFVLIAGFNKSAPT
;
A
#
# COMPACT_ATOMS: atom_id res chain seq x y z
N MET A 1 -29.45 -16.66 7.32
CA MET A 1 -28.70 -16.49 6.07
C MET A 1 -28.53 -15.04 5.65
N THR A 2 -29.49 -14.16 5.89
CA THR A 2 -29.39 -12.71 5.60
C THR A 2 -28.30 -11.98 6.42
N THR A 3 -28.10 -12.35 7.67
CA THR A 3 -27.09 -11.74 8.56
C THR A 3 -25.64 -12.00 8.11
N ILE A 4 -25.35 -13.21 7.63
CA ILE A 4 -24.01 -13.59 7.14
C ILE A 4 -23.64 -12.81 5.88
N ARG A 5 -24.61 -12.65 4.95
CA ARG A 5 -24.41 -11.87 3.72
C ARG A 5 -24.17 -10.37 4.01
N ALA A 6 -24.87 -9.81 4.99
CA ALA A 6 -24.69 -8.42 5.40
C ALA A 6 -23.30 -8.18 6.02
N THR A 7 -22.83 -9.11 6.85
CA THR A 7 -21.51 -9.03 7.49
C THR A 7 -20.38 -9.14 6.46
N VAL A 8 -20.48 -10.06 5.51
CA VAL A 8 -19.49 -10.23 4.43
C VAL A 8 -19.42 -9.00 3.55
N ARG A 9 -20.56 -8.41 3.21
CA ARG A 9 -20.63 -7.16 2.42
C ARG A 9 -20.02 -5.97 3.18
N GLY A 10 -20.28 -5.87 4.49
CA GLY A 10 -19.72 -4.83 5.34
C GLY A 10 -18.19 -4.89 5.43
N THR A 11 -17.63 -6.08 5.57
CA THR A 11 -16.18 -6.29 5.62
C THR A 11 -15.51 -6.00 4.27
N ALA A 12 -16.11 -6.44 3.17
CA ALA A 12 -15.60 -6.16 1.82
C ALA A 12 -15.61 -4.65 1.52
N ARG A 13 -16.66 -3.92 1.91
CA ARG A 13 -16.73 -2.46 1.77
C ARG A 13 -15.63 -1.75 2.55
N ARG A 14 -15.36 -2.17 3.79
CA ARG A 14 -14.30 -1.59 4.62
C ARG A 14 -12.93 -1.83 4.01
N SER A 15 -12.65 -3.03 3.55
CA SER A 15 -11.39 -3.36 2.89
C SER A 15 -11.19 -2.58 1.59
N ALA A 16 -12.23 -2.45 0.77
CA ALA A 16 -12.19 -1.61 -0.43
C ALA A 16 -11.95 -0.13 -0.09
N GLY A 17 -12.56 0.39 0.99
CA GLY A 17 -12.35 1.75 1.48
C GLY A 17 -10.90 2.00 1.92
N VAL A 18 -10.26 1.04 2.58
CA VAL A 18 -8.85 1.13 2.98
C VAL A 18 -7.93 1.21 1.76
N VAL A 19 -8.15 0.35 0.77
CA VAL A 19 -7.36 0.37 -0.47
C VAL A 19 -7.60 1.66 -1.25
N ALA A 20 -8.83 2.14 -1.32
CA ALA A 20 -9.16 3.41 -1.95
C ALA A 20 -8.46 4.59 -1.26
N ALA A 21 -8.44 4.64 0.08
CA ALA A 21 -7.72 5.65 0.85
C ALA A 21 -6.21 5.60 0.58
N ALA A 22 -5.61 4.41 0.57
CA ALA A 22 -4.21 4.22 0.23
C ALA A 22 -3.90 4.69 -1.19
N LEU A 23 -4.78 4.43 -2.14
CA LEU A 23 -4.65 4.86 -3.53
C LEU A 23 -4.70 6.39 -3.65
N VAL A 24 -5.63 7.05 -2.96
CA VAL A 24 -5.73 8.51 -2.92
C VAL A 24 -4.44 9.12 -2.36
N VAL A 25 -3.91 8.59 -1.26
CA VAL A 25 -2.65 9.05 -0.66
C VAL A 25 -1.48 8.86 -1.63
N GLY A 26 -1.35 7.70 -2.23
CA GLY A 26 -0.28 7.41 -3.20
C GLY A 26 -0.32 8.34 -4.42
N LEU A 27 -1.50 8.52 -5.02
CA LEU A 27 -1.69 9.41 -6.16
C LEU A 27 -1.50 10.88 -5.79
N ALA A 28 -1.90 11.30 -4.60
CA ALA A 28 -1.68 12.68 -4.12
C ALA A 28 -0.18 12.98 -3.97
N ILE A 29 0.60 12.07 -3.39
CA ILE A 29 2.06 12.22 -3.28
C ILE A 29 2.71 12.23 -4.66
N TRP A 30 2.29 11.34 -5.55
CA TRP A 30 2.77 11.32 -6.93
C TRP A 30 2.48 12.64 -7.66
N ALA A 31 1.24 13.14 -7.58
CA ALA A 31 0.85 14.40 -8.22
C ALA A 31 1.63 15.58 -7.65
N LEU A 32 1.82 15.63 -6.34
CA LEU A 32 2.60 16.68 -5.67
C LEU A 32 4.05 16.66 -6.15
N ALA A 33 4.68 15.49 -6.22
CA ALA A 33 6.04 15.35 -6.74
C ALA A 33 6.16 15.88 -8.18
N ARG A 34 5.20 15.55 -9.04
CA ARG A 34 5.14 16.03 -10.41
C ARG A 34 4.99 17.56 -10.49
N LEU A 35 4.13 18.13 -9.65
CA LEU A 35 3.94 19.60 -9.57
C LEU A 35 5.20 20.32 -9.08
N LEU A 36 5.98 19.69 -8.23
CA LEU A 36 7.26 20.22 -7.75
C LEU A 36 8.42 19.97 -8.71
N GLY A 37 8.16 19.38 -9.88
CA GLY A 37 9.18 19.11 -10.89
C GLY A 37 10.11 17.94 -10.56
N VAL A 38 9.69 17.04 -9.65
CA VAL A 38 10.45 15.83 -9.32
C VAL A 38 10.02 14.69 -10.24
N ASP A 39 10.93 14.27 -11.10
CA ASP A 39 10.74 13.08 -11.92
C ASP A 39 11.06 11.82 -11.11
N LEU A 40 10.05 10.97 -10.93
CA LEU A 40 10.19 9.71 -10.20
C LEU A 40 10.77 8.64 -11.13
N ILE A 41 12.08 8.65 -11.28
CA ILE A 41 12.81 7.72 -12.14
C ILE A 41 13.27 6.52 -11.30
N VAL A 42 12.93 5.32 -11.77
CA VAL A 42 13.30 4.05 -11.17
C VAL A 42 14.10 3.23 -12.17
N GLY A 43 15.15 2.58 -11.70
CA GLY A 43 16.10 1.85 -12.54
C GLY A 43 17.32 2.68 -12.86
N LYS A 44 18.31 2.04 -13.45
CA LYS A 44 19.61 2.65 -13.80
C LYS A 44 19.94 2.39 -15.25
N GLY A 45 20.59 3.36 -15.88
CA GLY A 45 21.03 3.25 -17.27
C GLY A 45 19.88 3.22 -18.28
N PRO A 46 20.00 2.42 -19.36
CA PRO A 46 19.01 2.40 -20.44
C PRO A 46 17.64 1.81 -20.00
N ASP A 47 17.57 1.11 -18.88
CA ASP A 47 16.35 0.52 -18.34
C ASP A 47 15.62 1.44 -17.34
N ALA A 48 16.09 2.67 -17.17
CA ALA A 48 15.46 3.65 -16.30
C ALA A 48 14.05 4.03 -16.81
N THR A 49 13.07 3.95 -15.93
CA THR A 49 11.66 4.20 -16.27
C THR A 49 11.08 5.26 -15.34
N THR A 50 10.28 6.15 -15.88
CA THR A 50 9.55 7.14 -15.07
C THR A 50 8.26 6.53 -14.52
N VAL A 51 8.06 6.65 -13.20
CA VAL A 51 6.84 6.17 -12.53
C VAL A 51 5.66 7.07 -12.91
N GLY A 52 4.69 6.49 -13.59
CA GLY A 52 3.44 7.17 -13.96
C GLY A 52 2.31 6.93 -12.95
N ALA A 53 1.19 7.62 -13.15
CA ALA A 53 0.00 7.45 -12.32
C ALA A 53 -0.55 6.01 -12.36
N VAL A 54 -0.47 5.36 -13.52
CA VAL A 54 -0.90 3.97 -13.70
C VAL A 54 -0.02 3.01 -12.90
N ASP A 55 1.28 3.25 -12.83
CA ASP A 55 2.20 2.43 -12.03
C ASP A 55 1.87 2.53 -10.55
N VAL A 56 1.59 3.73 -10.06
CA VAL A 56 1.14 3.96 -8.67
C VAL A 56 -0.18 3.23 -8.42
N LEU A 57 -1.16 3.37 -9.30
CA LEU A 57 -2.46 2.71 -9.18
C LEU A 57 -2.32 1.20 -9.12
N VAL A 58 -1.62 0.60 -10.05
CA VAL A 58 -1.40 -0.87 -10.12
C VAL A 58 -0.67 -1.36 -8.88
N THR A 59 0.39 -0.68 -8.49
CA THR A 59 1.21 -1.06 -7.32
C THR A 59 0.40 -0.99 -6.02
N VAL A 60 -0.36 0.09 -5.80
CA VAL A 60 -1.19 0.25 -4.59
C VAL A 60 -2.30 -0.79 -4.55
N VAL A 61 -2.95 -1.06 -5.67
CA VAL A 61 -4.00 -2.10 -5.75
C VAL A 61 -3.43 -3.48 -5.46
N LEU A 62 -2.29 -3.83 -6.05
CA LEU A 62 -1.62 -5.10 -5.78
C LEU A 62 -1.17 -5.23 -4.32
N ALA A 63 -0.59 -4.16 -3.76
CA ALA A 63 -0.20 -4.12 -2.35
C ALA A 63 -1.42 -4.25 -1.43
N GLY A 64 -2.52 -3.58 -1.75
CA GLY A 64 -3.77 -3.66 -1.03
C GLY A 64 -4.39 -5.05 -1.05
N LEU A 65 -4.38 -5.71 -2.21
CA LEU A 65 -4.84 -7.09 -2.35
C LEU A 65 -3.97 -8.06 -1.55
N ALA A 66 -2.64 -7.92 -1.64
CA ALA A 66 -1.71 -8.74 -0.87
C ALA A 66 -1.91 -8.54 0.64
N ALA A 67 -2.04 -7.31 1.09
CA ALA A 67 -2.32 -6.97 2.49
C ALA A 67 -3.63 -7.59 2.97
N TRP A 68 -4.69 -7.47 2.18
CA TRP A 68 -5.98 -8.09 2.47
C TRP A 68 -5.90 -9.61 2.56
N MET A 69 -5.19 -10.26 1.65
CA MET A 69 -5.00 -11.71 1.65
C MET A 69 -4.24 -12.17 2.90
N VAL A 70 -3.15 -11.51 3.25
CA VAL A 70 -2.35 -11.84 4.45
C VAL A 70 -3.17 -11.64 5.72
N GLN A 71 -3.84 -10.49 5.84
CA GLN A 71 -4.69 -10.19 6.99
C GLN A 71 -5.80 -11.25 7.15
N ARG A 72 -6.44 -11.63 6.05
CA ARG A 72 -7.48 -12.65 6.06
C ARG A 72 -6.96 -14.05 6.41
N PHE A 73 -5.76 -14.37 5.94
CA PHE A 73 -5.08 -15.61 6.31
C PHE A 73 -4.76 -15.67 7.81
N LEU A 74 -4.21 -14.58 8.37
CA LEU A 74 -3.92 -14.48 9.80
C LEU A 74 -5.21 -14.59 10.63
N ALA A 75 -6.27 -13.92 10.22
CA ALA A 75 -7.56 -13.99 10.91
C ALA A 75 -8.13 -15.41 10.94
N ARG A 76 -8.04 -16.14 9.81
CA ARG A 76 -8.49 -17.56 9.75
C ARG A 76 -7.67 -18.49 10.65
N ARG A 77 -6.43 -18.14 10.95
CA ARG A 77 -5.54 -18.88 11.86
C ARG A 77 -5.66 -18.44 13.32
N GLY A 78 -6.57 -17.52 13.63
CA GLY A 78 -6.66 -16.95 14.97
C GLY A 78 -5.50 -16.04 15.36
N ALA A 79 -4.72 -15.60 14.37
CA ALA A 79 -3.49 -14.80 14.53
C ALA A 79 -3.66 -13.35 14.06
N ALA A 80 -4.87 -12.81 14.07
CA ALA A 80 -5.17 -11.46 13.59
C ALA A 80 -4.33 -10.36 14.28
N GLY A 81 -3.98 -10.56 15.56
CA GLY A 81 -3.12 -9.65 16.32
C GLY A 81 -1.69 -9.51 15.78
N TRP A 82 -1.24 -10.43 14.94
CA TRP A 82 0.07 -10.38 14.29
C TRP A 82 0.09 -9.49 13.04
N TRP A 83 -1.06 -8.98 12.61
CA TRP A 83 -1.17 -8.15 11.42
C TRP A 83 -0.25 -6.91 11.44
N PRO A 84 -0.21 -6.10 12.52
CA PRO A 84 0.67 -4.93 12.52
C PRO A 84 2.16 -5.31 12.37
N PHE A 85 2.57 -6.40 12.96
CA PHE A 85 3.94 -6.91 12.83
C PHE A 85 4.23 -7.38 11.39
N ALA A 86 3.36 -8.20 10.82
CA ALA A 86 3.50 -8.69 9.45
C ALA A 86 3.49 -7.54 8.43
N GLY A 87 2.58 -6.58 8.59
CA GLY A 87 2.49 -5.39 7.74
C GLY A 87 3.72 -4.49 7.84
N SER A 88 4.21 -4.25 9.05
CA SER A 88 5.41 -3.44 9.27
C SER A 88 6.67 -4.10 8.69
N THR A 89 6.78 -5.41 8.82
CA THR A 89 7.89 -6.18 8.23
C THR A 89 7.85 -6.10 6.70
N ALA A 90 6.68 -6.30 6.09
CA ALA A 90 6.51 -6.18 4.65
C ALA A 90 6.82 -4.77 4.16
N LEU A 91 6.39 -3.73 4.89
CA LEU A 91 6.70 -2.34 4.58
C LEU A 91 8.21 -2.08 4.65
N ALA A 92 8.88 -2.53 5.70
CA ALA A 92 10.33 -2.38 5.83
C ALA A 92 11.10 -3.03 4.67
N ILE A 93 10.68 -4.23 4.25
CA ILE A 93 11.26 -4.91 3.09
C ILE A 93 10.96 -4.13 1.80
N SER A 94 9.77 -3.58 1.64
CA SER A 94 9.37 -2.85 0.44
C SER A 94 10.16 -1.55 0.22
N ILE A 95 10.69 -0.94 1.28
CA ILE A 95 11.50 0.27 1.19
C ILE A 95 12.89 -0.01 0.57
N ILE A 96 13.35 -1.24 0.61
CA ILE A 96 14.64 -1.62 -0.01
C ILE A 96 14.64 -1.32 -1.52
N GLY A 97 13.53 -1.55 -2.21
CA GLY A 97 13.41 -1.26 -3.64
C GLY A 97 13.76 0.20 -3.99
N PRO A 98 13.04 1.18 -3.47
CA PRO A 98 13.34 2.59 -3.72
C PRO A 98 14.75 3.04 -3.33
N THR A 99 15.32 2.48 -2.27
CA THR A 99 16.69 2.84 -1.84
C THR A 99 17.77 2.34 -2.81
N TRP A 100 17.49 1.27 -3.55
CA TRP A 100 18.44 0.68 -4.50
C TRP A 100 18.20 1.10 -5.95
N LEU A 101 16.95 1.37 -6.31
CA LEU A 101 16.52 1.59 -7.69
C LEU A 101 16.30 3.07 -8.03
N ALA A 102 16.23 3.96 -7.04
CA ALA A 102 16.03 5.38 -7.24
C ALA A 102 17.11 6.18 -6.52
N ASP A 103 17.48 7.31 -7.09
CA ASP A 103 18.50 8.20 -6.55
C ASP A 103 17.91 9.59 -6.23
N GLY A 104 18.56 10.32 -5.32
CA GLY A 104 18.23 11.70 -4.99
C GLY A 104 16.80 11.90 -4.46
N MET A 105 16.13 12.95 -4.93
CA MET A 105 14.77 13.29 -4.50
C MET A 105 13.72 12.25 -4.89
N ALA A 106 13.91 11.54 -5.99
CA ALA A 106 13.03 10.46 -6.39
C ALA A 106 13.00 9.34 -5.33
N SER A 107 14.15 8.96 -4.80
CA SER A 107 14.24 7.98 -3.71
C SER A 107 13.51 8.46 -2.46
N VAL A 108 13.71 9.71 -2.06
CA VAL A 108 13.04 10.30 -0.88
C VAL A 108 11.52 10.29 -1.04
N VAL A 109 11.01 10.70 -2.19
CA VAL A 109 9.57 10.72 -2.48
C VAL A 109 8.99 9.31 -2.50
N LEU A 110 9.68 8.36 -3.13
CA LEU A 110 9.21 6.96 -3.19
C LEU A 110 9.21 6.30 -1.82
N ILE A 111 10.21 6.54 -0.99
CA ILE A 111 10.25 6.07 0.41
C ILE A 111 9.08 6.68 1.19
N GLY A 112 8.89 7.99 1.08
CA GLY A 112 7.76 8.69 1.72
C GLY A 112 6.41 8.13 1.28
N MET A 113 6.24 7.83 0.00
CA MET A 113 5.04 7.20 -0.55
C MET A 113 4.83 5.80 0.03
N HIS A 114 5.86 4.97 0.10
CA HIS A 114 5.78 3.64 0.72
C HIS A 114 5.38 3.71 2.19
N LEU A 115 5.97 4.62 2.95
CA LEU A 115 5.62 4.84 4.36
C LEU A 115 4.17 5.29 4.51
N ALA A 116 3.73 6.26 3.73
CA ALA A 116 2.36 6.80 3.81
C ALA A 116 1.31 5.76 3.40
N VAL A 117 1.48 5.12 2.25
CA VAL A 117 0.58 4.07 1.75
C VAL A 117 0.59 2.85 2.69
N GLY A 118 1.76 2.42 3.11
CA GLY A 118 1.91 1.30 4.05
C GLY A 118 1.25 1.58 5.39
N PHE A 119 1.40 2.77 5.94
CA PHE A 119 0.73 3.17 7.17
C PHE A 119 -0.79 3.12 7.04
N VAL A 120 -1.35 3.65 5.94
CA VAL A 120 -2.80 3.62 5.67
C VAL A 120 -3.30 2.17 5.58
N LEU A 121 -2.58 1.29 4.89
CA LEU A 121 -2.96 -0.12 4.76
C LEU A 121 -2.88 -0.84 6.11
N ILE A 122 -1.80 -0.67 6.86
CA ILE A 122 -1.61 -1.32 8.17
C ILE A 122 -2.66 -0.87 9.17
N ALA A 123 -2.83 0.45 9.34
CA ALA A 123 -3.80 1.01 10.27
C ALA A 123 -5.25 0.74 9.84
N GLY A 124 -5.54 0.86 8.55
CA GLY A 124 -6.87 0.62 8.01
C GLY A 124 -7.32 -0.83 8.18
N PHE A 125 -6.48 -1.78 7.84
CA PHE A 125 -6.79 -3.20 8.00
C PHE A 125 -6.78 -3.65 9.47
N ASN A 126 -6.00 -3.03 10.33
CA ASN A 126 -6.03 -3.30 11.76
C ASN A 126 -7.40 -2.95 12.38
N LYS A 127 -7.96 -1.79 12.01
CA LYS A 127 -9.31 -1.37 12.44
C LYS A 127 -10.45 -2.21 11.85
N SER A 128 -10.19 -2.86 10.73
CA SER A 128 -11.18 -3.70 10.03
C SER A 128 -11.17 -5.16 10.50
N ALA A 129 -10.23 -5.53 11.36
CA ALA A 129 -10.19 -6.87 11.93
C ALA A 129 -11.42 -7.09 12.82
N PRO A 130 -12.14 -8.22 12.67
CA PRO A 130 -13.22 -8.56 13.59
C PRO A 130 -12.65 -8.80 15.00
N THR A 131 -13.23 -8.12 15.96
CA THR A 131 -13.00 -8.35 17.39
C THR A 131 -13.64 -9.66 17.84
#